data_71196fa2d357fc71bcbba7be69c0ae0d
#
_entry.id   71196fa2d357fc71bcbba7be69c0ae0d
#
_cell.length_a   1.000
_cell.length_b   1.000
_cell.length_c   1.000
_cell.angle_alpha   90.00
_cell.angle_beta   90.00
_cell.angle_gamma   90.00
#
_symmetry.space_group_name_H-M   'P 1'
#
loop_
_entity.id
_entity.type
_entity.pdbx_description
1 polymer ?
#
loop_
_entity_poly.entity_id
_entity_poly.type
_entity_poly.pdbx_seq_one_letter_code
_entity_poly.pdbx_strand_id
1 'polypeptide(L)'
;MFSITLICMGKLKERFYTEAAAEYAKRLRAYCDFQLIELPECRLPEDPNDTQIAQGLQKEAELIRAKLPKGCFFCVLTPEGKLLSSEQLADTLRQAKSGGRSSACFLIGSSFGIAPELKKLADLQFSMSKMTFPHHLARVMVLEQLYRAEAIQAGSKYHK
;
A
#
# COMPACT_ATOMS: atom_id res chain seq x y z
N MET A 1 0.88 20.37 -0.36
CA MET A 1 0.25 19.29 0.42
C MET A 1 0.97 17.98 0.12
N PHE A 2 1.23 17.19 1.14
CA PHE A 2 1.89 15.88 0.98
C PHE A 2 1.01 14.95 0.16
N SER A 3 1.60 14.18 -0.75
CA SER A 3 0.86 13.27 -1.61
C SER A 3 1.06 11.82 -1.17
N ILE A 4 -0.02 11.06 -1.13
CA ILE A 4 0.03 9.61 -0.84
C ILE A 4 -0.61 8.88 -2.03
N THR A 5 0.13 7.92 -2.59
CA THR A 5 -0.37 7.03 -3.62
C THR A 5 -0.46 5.63 -3.06
N LEU A 6 -1.58 4.95 -3.27
CA LEU A 6 -1.72 3.53 -2.97
C LEU A 6 -1.86 2.77 -4.28
N ILE A 7 -0.93 1.87 -4.55
CA ILE A 7 -0.97 0.99 -5.72
C ILE A 7 -1.45 -0.38 -5.27
N CYS A 8 -2.50 -0.89 -5.92
CA CYS A 8 -3.07 -2.20 -5.65
C CYS A 8 -3.15 -2.99 -6.94
N MET A 9 -3.00 -4.30 -6.84
CA MET A 9 -3.16 -5.20 -7.98
C MET A 9 -4.60 -5.69 -8.02
N GLY A 10 -5.23 -5.58 -9.20
CA GLY A 10 -6.62 -5.98 -9.40
C GLY A 10 -7.63 -4.94 -8.96
N LYS A 11 -8.91 -5.22 -9.24
CA LYS A 11 -10.05 -4.37 -8.88
C LYS A 11 -10.89 -5.01 -7.80
N LEU A 12 -11.47 -4.18 -6.93
CA LEU A 12 -12.47 -4.64 -5.97
C LEU A 12 -13.76 -4.97 -6.73
N LYS A 13 -14.34 -6.13 -6.45
CA LYS A 13 -15.59 -6.60 -7.07
C LYS A 13 -16.77 -6.51 -6.10
N GLU A 14 -16.53 -6.82 -4.83
CA GLU A 14 -17.56 -6.82 -3.81
C GLU A 14 -17.92 -5.39 -3.43
N ARG A 15 -19.22 -5.10 -3.43
CA ARG A 15 -19.72 -3.76 -3.12
C ARG A 15 -19.32 -3.28 -1.74
N PHE A 16 -19.31 -4.19 -0.75
CA PHE A 16 -18.94 -3.82 0.62
C PHE A 16 -17.47 -3.37 0.71
N TYR A 17 -16.55 -3.96 -0.06
CA TYR A 17 -15.17 -3.51 -0.12
C TYR A 17 -15.04 -2.18 -0.86
N THR A 18 -15.73 -2.04 -1.99
CA THR A 18 -15.71 -0.81 -2.79
C THR A 18 -16.22 0.38 -1.98
N GLU A 19 -17.31 0.19 -1.26
CA GLU A 19 -17.90 1.24 -0.43
C GLU A 19 -16.99 1.60 0.75
N ALA A 20 -16.43 0.61 1.44
CA ALA A 20 -15.51 0.85 2.55
C ALA A 20 -14.24 1.57 2.09
N ALA A 21 -13.65 1.11 0.97
CA ALA A 21 -12.46 1.74 0.42
C ALA A 21 -12.73 3.20 0.02
N ALA A 22 -13.89 3.47 -0.61
CA ALA A 22 -14.28 4.82 -1.00
C ALA A 22 -14.44 5.75 0.22
N GLU A 23 -15.01 5.24 1.32
CA GLU A 23 -15.20 6.02 2.53
C GLU A 23 -13.85 6.46 3.13
N TYR A 24 -12.90 5.52 3.28
CA TYR A 24 -11.60 5.87 3.86
C TYR A 24 -10.75 6.72 2.91
N ALA A 25 -10.83 6.50 1.60
CA ALA A 25 -10.18 7.37 0.63
C ALA A 25 -10.71 8.81 0.72
N LYS A 26 -12.01 8.96 0.87
CA LYS A 26 -12.64 10.28 1.07
C LYS A 26 -12.11 10.97 2.33
N ARG A 27 -12.05 10.26 3.45
CA ARG A 27 -11.54 10.80 4.72
C ARG A 27 -10.06 11.18 4.60
N LEU A 28 -9.27 10.35 3.94
CA LEU A 28 -7.84 10.59 3.76
C LEU A 28 -7.59 11.86 2.93
N ARG A 29 -8.41 12.13 1.92
CA ARG A 29 -8.28 13.32 1.07
C ARG A 29 -8.46 14.64 1.83
N ALA A 30 -9.02 14.62 3.05
CA ALA A 30 -9.07 15.80 3.89
C ALA A 30 -7.68 16.19 4.44
N TYR A 31 -6.73 15.26 4.47
CA TYR A 31 -5.40 15.47 5.06
C TYR A 31 -4.26 15.53 4.04
N CYS A 32 -4.43 14.89 2.90
CA CYS A 32 -3.37 14.79 1.89
C CYS A 32 -3.95 14.68 0.48
N ASP A 33 -3.08 14.88 -0.50
CA ASP A 33 -3.42 14.62 -1.90
C ASP A 33 -3.31 13.11 -2.13
N PHE A 34 -4.45 12.43 -2.17
CA PHE A 34 -4.50 10.96 -2.23
C PHE A 34 -4.93 10.45 -3.59
N GLN A 35 -4.16 9.48 -4.13
CA GLN A 35 -4.46 8.78 -5.36
C GLN A 35 -4.42 7.26 -5.14
N LEU A 36 -5.47 6.57 -5.61
CA LEU A 36 -5.52 5.12 -5.70
C LEU A 36 -5.25 4.70 -7.14
N ILE A 37 -4.30 3.80 -7.35
CA ILE A 37 -3.97 3.24 -8.66
C ILE A 37 -4.22 1.74 -8.61
N GLU A 38 -5.10 1.24 -9.46
CA GLU A 38 -5.35 -0.18 -9.64
C GLU A 38 -4.68 -0.65 -10.91
N LEU A 39 -3.82 -1.67 -10.80
CA LEU A 39 -3.11 -2.27 -11.92
C LEU A 39 -3.60 -3.71 -12.13
N PRO A 40 -3.63 -4.19 -13.37
CA PRO A 40 -4.06 -5.56 -13.63
C PRO A 40 -3.08 -6.59 -13.07
N GLU A 41 -3.62 -7.63 -12.42
CA GLU A 41 -2.82 -8.78 -12.03
C GLU A 41 -2.38 -9.56 -13.27
N CYS A 42 -1.17 -10.11 -13.24
CA CYS A 42 -0.73 -11.03 -14.28
C CYS A 42 -1.50 -12.35 -14.17
N ARG A 43 -2.07 -12.79 -15.27
CA ARG A 43 -2.76 -14.09 -15.30
C ARG A 43 -1.74 -15.22 -15.29
N LEU A 44 -1.94 -16.15 -14.36
CA LEU A 44 -1.12 -17.35 -14.22
C LEU A 44 -1.98 -18.59 -14.43
N PRO A 45 -1.37 -19.73 -14.81
CA PRO A 45 -2.10 -21.01 -14.84
C PRO A 45 -2.69 -21.34 -13.47
N GLU A 46 -3.65 -22.26 -13.44
CA GLU A 46 -4.36 -22.64 -12.20
C GLU A 46 -3.41 -23.14 -11.11
N ASP A 47 -2.36 -23.87 -11.48
CA ASP A 47 -1.35 -24.37 -10.54
C ASP A 47 0.04 -23.95 -11.05
N PRO A 48 0.42 -22.66 -10.89
CA PRO A 48 1.65 -22.16 -11.46
C PRO A 48 2.88 -22.70 -10.72
N ASN A 49 3.94 -23.01 -11.47
CA ASN A 49 5.23 -23.35 -10.89
C ASN A 49 5.99 -22.07 -10.49
N ASP A 50 7.12 -22.24 -9.79
CA ASP A 50 7.91 -21.11 -9.29
C ASP A 50 8.38 -20.15 -10.40
N THR A 51 8.77 -20.72 -11.55
CA THR A 51 9.21 -19.92 -12.70
C THR A 51 8.08 -19.05 -13.25
N GLN A 52 6.88 -19.61 -13.38
CA GLN A 52 5.70 -18.88 -13.84
C GLN A 52 5.31 -17.77 -12.86
N ILE A 53 5.37 -18.05 -11.56
CA ILE A 53 5.12 -17.05 -10.52
C ILE A 53 6.15 -15.91 -10.63
N ALA A 54 7.43 -16.23 -10.74
CA ALA A 54 8.49 -15.22 -10.85
C ALA A 54 8.32 -14.35 -12.09
N GLN A 55 7.97 -14.95 -13.23
CA GLN A 55 7.71 -14.21 -14.46
C GLN A 55 6.49 -13.29 -14.33
N GLY A 56 5.43 -13.78 -13.70
CA GLY A 56 4.22 -12.98 -13.43
C GLY A 56 4.51 -11.78 -12.54
N LEU A 57 5.25 -11.99 -11.45
CA LEU A 57 5.65 -10.92 -10.56
C LEU A 57 6.56 -9.90 -11.26
N GLN A 58 7.41 -10.35 -12.18
CA GLN A 58 8.26 -9.46 -12.95
C GLN A 58 7.44 -8.56 -13.88
N LYS A 59 6.41 -9.09 -14.53
CA LYS A 59 5.50 -8.30 -15.37
C LYS A 59 4.73 -7.28 -14.53
N GLU A 60 4.24 -7.69 -13.37
CA GLU A 60 3.59 -6.78 -12.44
C GLU A 60 4.54 -5.68 -11.97
N ALA A 61 5.79 -6.03 -11.69
CA ALA A 61 6.82 -5.08 -11.26
C ALA A 61 7.07 -3.99 -12.31
N GLU A 62 7.08 -4.34 -13.59
CA GLU A 62 7.23 -3.35 -14.67
C GLU A 62 6.09 -2.34 -14.67
N LEU A 63 4.83 -2.80 -14.51
CA LEU A 63 3.66 -1.93 -14.41
C LEU A 63 3.75 -1.02 -13.18
N ILE A 64 4.15 -1.58 -12.04
CA ILE A 64 4.27 -0.84 -10.79
C ILE A 64 5.35 0.23 -10.89
N ARG A 65 6.54 -0.10 -11.41
CA ARG A 65 7.62 0.86 -11.59
C ARG A 65 7.21 2.06 -12.43
N ALA A 66 6.44 1.82 -13.49
CA ALA A 66 5.96 2.89 -14.37
C ALA A 66 5.02 3.88 -13.66
N LYS A 67 4.44 3.48 -12.53
CA LYS A 67 3.50 4.29 -11.76
C LYS A 67 4.08 4.85 -10.45
N LEU A 68 5.29 4.45 -10.08
CA LEU A 68 5.92 4.98 -8.86
C LEU A 68 6.21 6.47 -9.03
N PRO A 69 5.71 7.32 -8.11
CA PRO A 69 6.08 8.74 -8.13
C PRO A 69 7.58 8.90 -7.91
N LYS A 70 8.19 9.77 -8.68
CA LYS A 70 9.63 10.03 -8.58
C LYS A 70 10.00 10.60 -7.21
N GLY A 71 10.99 9.96 -6.56
CA GLY A 71 11.48 10.42 -5.27
C GLY A 71 10.54 10.19 -4.09
N CYS A 72 9.49 9.38 -4.26
CA CYS A 72 8.57 9.07 -3.17
C CYS A 72 9.23 8.19 -2.10
N PHE A 73 8.70 8.28 -0.88
CA PHE A 73 8.99 7.30 0.17
C PHE A 73 8.19 6.04 -0.15
N PHE A 74 8.87 4.99 -0.56
CA PHE A 74 8.24 3.77 -1.08
C PHE A 74 8.10 2.71 0.00
N CYS A 75 6.85 2.30 0.28
CA CYS A 75 6.50 1.30 1.29
C CYS A 75 5.81 0.12 0.63
N VAL A 76 6.24 -1.09 0.94
CA VAL A 76 5.57 -2.30 0.45
C VAL A 76 5.01 -3.10 1.63
N LEU A 77 3.80 -3.61 1.46
CA LEU A 77 3.15 -4.49 2.43
C LEU A 77 3.58 -5.93 2.13
N THR A 78 4.29 -6.53 3.09
CA THR A 78 4.77 -7.92 2.95
C THR A 78 4.54 -8.68 4.25
N PRO A 79 4.30 -10.00 4.19
CA PRO A 79 4.17 -10.82 5.41
C PRO A 79 5.42 -10.81 6.28
N GLU A 80 6.61 -10.74 5.65
CA GLU A 80 7.90 -10.72 6.33
C GLU A 80 8.35 -9.32 6.75
N GLY A 81 7.56 -8.29 6.47
CA GLY A 81 7.89 -6.92 6.78
C GLY A 81 7.90 -6.63 8.28
N LYS A 82 8.41 -5.46 8.63
CA LYS A 82 8.43 -4.98 10.00
C LYS A 82 7.00 -4.76 10.52
N LEU A 83 6.68 -5.32 11.67
CA LEU A 83 5.39 -5.05 12.33
C LEU A 83 5.39 -3.62 12.84
N LEU A 84 4.37 -2.86 12.45
CA LEU A 84 4.18 -1.48 12.88
C LEU A 84 2.86 -1.33 13.63
N SER A 85 2.89 -0.54 14.70
CA SER A 85 1.66 0.00 15.30
C SER A 85 1.16 1.16 14.46
N SER A 86 -0.08 1.59 14.70
CA SER A 86 -0.65 2.77 14.03
C SER A 86 0.18 4.02 14.31
N GLU A 87 0.65 4.18 15.55
CA GLU A 87 1.49 5.30 15.97
C GLU A 87 2.85 5.26 15.26
N GLN A 88 3.44 4.08 15.10
CA GLN A 88 4.71 3.91 14.38
C GLN A 88 4.54 4.25 12.90
N LEU A 89 3.43 3.88 12.27
CA LEU A 89 3.14 4.26 10.89
C LEU A 89 3.02 5.78 10.74
N ALA A 90 2.29 6.41 11.67
CA ALA A 90 2.15 7.87 11.70
C ALA A 90 3.51 8.55 11.84
N ASP A 91 4.37 8.04 12.74
CA ASP A 91 5.71 8.58 12.96
C ASP A 91 6.61 8.39 11.73
N THR A 92 6.52 7.24 11.07
CA THR A 92 7.26 6.96 9.84
C THR A 92 6.92 7.98 8.74
N LEU A 93 5.63 8.26 8.54
CA LEU A 93 5.19 9.26 7.57
C LEU A 93 5.64 10.67 7.96
N ARG A 94 5.55 11.00 9.24
CA ARG A 94 6.01 12.29 9.75
C ARG A 94 7.51 12.47 9.49
N GLN A 95 8.31 11.43 9.75
CA GLN A 95 9.76 11.47 9.50
C GLN A 95 10.08 11.61 8.01
N ALA A 96 9.34 10.93 7.14
CA ALA A 96 9.52 11.06 5.69
C ALA A 96 9.28 12.52 5.25
N LYS A 97 8.22 13.15 5.75
CA LYS A 97 7.92 14.57 5.49
C LYS A 97 9.05 15.48 5.99
N SER A 98 9.50 15.28 7.22
CA SER A 98 10.58 16.07 7.83
C SER A 98 11.91 15.87 7.11
N GLY A 99 12.14 14.70 6.53
CA GLY A 99 13.33 14.38 5.74
C GLY A 99 13.30 14.92 4.31
N GLY A 100 12.29 15.71 3.96
CA GLY A 100 12.21 16.35 2.65
C GLY A 100 11.44 15.59 1.57
N ARG A 101 10.82 14.47 1.91
CA ARG A 101 9.96 13.75 0.96
C ARG A 101 8.65 14.51 0.77
N SER A 102 8.26 14.71 -0.46
CA SER A 102 6.98 15.35 -0.81
C SER A 102 5.86 14.37 -1.02
N SER A 103 6.17 13.07 -1.11
CA SER A 103 5.19 12.02 -1.35
C SER A 103 5.61 10.69 -0.75
N ALA A 104 4.62 9.83 -0.51
CA ALA A 104 4.80 8.43 -0.17
C ALA A 104 3.98 7.57 -1.14
N CYS A 105 4.47 6.38 -1.44
CA CYS A 105 3.74 5.40 -2.23
C CYS A 105 3.69 4.08 -1.47
N PHE A 106 2.48 3.55 -1.31
CA PHE A 106 2.26 2.25 -0.67
C PHE A 106 1.85 1.24 -1.73
N LEU A 107 2.37 0.02 -1.63
CA LEU A 107 2.09 -1.06 -2.56
C LEU A 107 1.51 -2.26 -1.84
N ILE A 108 0.36 -2.72 -2.31
CA ILE A 108 -0.21 -4.02 -1.94
C ILE A 108 -0.11 -4.90 -3.18
N GLY A 109 0.62 -6.01 -3.07
CA GLY A 109 0.84 -6.93 -4.18
C GLY A 109 -0.36 -7.81 -4.51
N SER A 110 -0.18 -8.65 -5.52
CA SER A 110 -1.16 -9.66 -5.91
C SER A 110 -1.13 -10.87 -4.95
N SER A 111 -1.95 -11.89 -5.26
CA SER A 111 -2.03 -13.12 -4.45
C SER A 111 -0.68 -13.82 -4.27
N PHE A 112 0.25 -13.66 -5.20
CA PHE A 112 1.59 -14.26 -5.15
C PHE A 112 2.63 -13.31 -4.54
N GLY A 113 2.22 -12.15 -4.08
CA GLY A 113 3.09 -11.20 -3.39
C GLY A 113 3.68 -10.14 -4.30
N ILE A 114 4.92 -9.79 -4.04
CA ILE A 114 5.63 -8.69 -4.69
C ILE A 114 6.99 -9.20 -5.19
N ALA A 115 7.40 -8.76 -6.38
CA ALA A 115 8.70 -9.11 -6.93
C ALA A 115 9.84 -8.71 -5.97
N PRO A 116 10.87 -9.56 -5.80
CA PRO A 116 11.98 -9.26 -4.90
C PRO A 116 12.68 -7.93 -5.19
N GLU A 117 12.77 -7.54 -6.45
CA GLU A 117 13.40 -6.27 -6.86
C GLU A 117 12.66 -5.06 -6.30
N LEU A 118 11.33 -5.11 -6.22
CA LEU A 118 10.53 -4.03 -5.64
C LEU A 118 10.70 -3.97 -4.12
N LYS A 119 10.81 -5.13 -3.47
CA LYS A 119 11.09 -5.19 -2.03
C LYS A 119 12.43 -4.54 -1.71
N LYS A 120 13.45 -4.78 -2.54
CA LYS A 120 14.79 -4.16 -2.38
C LYS A 120 14.76 -2.67 -2.64
N LEU A 121 13.92 -2.21 -3.56
CA LEU A 121 13.77 -0.80 -3.88
C LEU A 121 13.05 -0.02 -2.77
N ALA A 122 12.22 -0.69 -1.98
CA ALA A 122 11.39 -0.05 -0.97
C ALA A 122 12.24 0.55 0.16
N ASP A 123 11.83 1.74 0.62
CA ASP A 123 12.38 2.36 1.83
C ASP A 123 11.89 1.62 3.08
N LEU A 124 10.71 1.01 3.01
CA LEU A 124 10.12 0.28 4.12
C LEU A 124 9.35 -0.94 3.61
N GLN A 125 9.62 -2.09 4.20
CA GLN A 125 8.77 -3.27 4.11
C GLN A 125 8.05 -3.42 5.44
N PHE A 126 6.72 -3.45 5.42
CA PHE A 126 5.95 -3.51 6.66
C PHE A 126 4.84 -4.55 6.58
N SER A 127 4.45 -5.03 7.77
CA SER A 127 3.32 -5.93 7.97
C SER A 127 2.39 -5.35 9.01
N MET A 128 1.09 -5.50 8.80
CA MET A 128 0.09 -5.04 9.77
C MET A 128 -0.14 -6.06 10.89
N SER A 129 0.19 -7.34 10.66
CA SER A 129 -0.12 -8.42 11.60
C SER A 129 0.66 -9.67 11.22
N LYS A 130 0.84 -10.57 12.19
CA LYS A 130 1.33 -11.93 11.92
C LYS A 130 0.26 -12.81 11.28
N MET A 131 -1.00 -12.39 11.35
CA MET A 131 -2.10 -13.05 10.66
C MET A 131 -2.13 -12.65 9.20
N THR A 132 -2.64 -13.54 8.34
CA THR A 132 -2.83 -13.27 6.92
C THR A 132 -4.25 -12.79 6.66
N PHE A 133 -4.38 -11.78 5.82
CA PHE A 133 -5.68 -11.23 5.39
C PHE A 133 -5.82 -11.34 3.88
N PRO A 134 -7.05 -11.55 3.36
CA PRO A 134 -7.29 -11.43 1.93
C PRO A 134 -6.82 -10.05 1.44
N HIS A 135 -6.22 -9.97 0.25
CA HIS A 135 -5.63 -8.71 -0.21
C HIS A 135 -6.66 -7.59 -0.43
N HIS A 136 -7.92 -7.92 -0.75
CA HIS A 136 -8.99 -6.91 -0.86
C HIS A 136 -9.36 -6.33 0.51
N LEU A 137 -9.42 -7.15 1.56
CA LEU A 137 -9.61 -6.66 2.92
C LEU A 137 -8.40 -5.85 3.38
N ALA A 138 -7.20 -6.32 3.08
CA ALA A 138 -5.97 -5.60 3.41
C ALA A 138 -5.96 -4.20 2.80
N ARG A 139 -6.47 -4.04 1.58
CA ARG A 139 -6.61 -2.72 0.93
C ARG A 139 -7.43 -1.76 1.77
N VAL A 140 -8.60 -2.21 2.25
CA VAL A 140 -9.47 -1.39 3.11
C VAL A 140 -8.74 -1.05 4.41
N MET A 141 -8.07 -2.03 5.01
CA MET A 141 -7.34 -1.85 6.27
C MET A 141 -6.17 -0.85 6.10
N VAL A 142 -5.43 -0.93 5.01
CA VAL A 142 -4.35 0.02 4.73
C VAL A 142 -4.91 1.42 4.53
N LEU A 143 -6.00 1.58 3.79
CA LEU A 143 -6.64 2.89 3.61
C LEU A 143 -7.06 3.48 4.95
N GLU A 144 -7.66 2.68 5.83
CA GLU A 144 -8.03 3.12 7.17
C GLU A 144 -6.78 3.53 7.97
N GLN A 145 -5.71 2.76 7.91
CA GLN A 145 -4.48 3.07 8.63
C GLN A 145 -3.77 4.31 8.09
N LEU A 146 -3.80 4.56 6.79
CA LEU A 146 -3.26 5.79 6.21
C LEU A 146 -4.06 7.00 6.69
N TYR A 147 -5.38 6.91 6.70
CA TYR A 147 -6.24 7.94 7.26
C TYR A 147 -5.93 8.17 8.75
N ARG A 148 -5.84 7.09 9.52
CA ARG A 148 -5.52 7.14 10.96
C ARG A 148 -4.15 7.79 11.19
N ALA A 149 -3.14 7.43 10.42
CA ALA A 149 -1.79 7.98 10.54
C ALA A 149 -1.77 9.50 10.29
N GLU A 150 -2.50 9.97 9.29
CA GLU A 150 -2.60 11.40 9.02
C GLU A 150 -3.43 12.12 10.09
N ALA A 151 -4.48 11.47 10.58
CA ALA A 151 -5.31 12.01 11.68
C ALA A 151 -4.49 12.17 12.98
N ILE A 152 -3.63 11.19 13.31
CA ILE A 152 -2.72 11.26 14.45
C ILE A 152 -1.81 12.47 14.32
N GLN A 153 -1.17 12.64 13.16
CA GLN A 153 -0.25 13.76 12.91
C GLN A 153 -0.94 15.12 13.02
N ALA A 154 -2.20 15.18 12.64
CA ALA A 154 -3.00 16.41 12.71
C ALA A 154 -3.57 16.68 14.11
N GLY A 155 -3.34 15.80 15.09
CA GLY A 155 -3.89 15.95 16.44
C GLY A 155 -5.39 15.69 16.52
N SER A 156 -5.96 14.96 15.57
CA SER A 156 -7.37 14.59 15.57
C SER A 156 -7.69 13.60 16.70
N LYS A 157 -8.94 13.66 17.18
CA LYS A 157 -9.44 12.74 18.21
C LYS A 157 -9.84 11.35 17.67
N TYR A 158 -9.62 11.08 16.40
CA TYR A 158 -10.00 9.81 15.78
C TYR A 158 -9.30 8.61 16.42
N HIS A 159 -8.00 8.70 16.61
CA HIS A 159 -7.21 7.64 17.25
C HIS A 159 -7.31 7.76 18.78
N LYS A 160 -7.66 6.64 19.43
CA LYS A 160 -7.84 6.58 20.89
C LYS A 160 -6.93 5.56 21.53
#